data_ce6d9dd5e428e33f8a404924354f7435
#
_entry.id   ce6d9dd5e428e33f8a404924354f7435
#
_cell.length_a   1.000
_cell.length_b   1.000
_cell.length_c   1.000
_cell.angle_alpha   90.00
_cell.angle_beta   90.00
_cell.angle_gamma   90.00
#
_symmetry.space_group_name_H-M   'P 1'
#
loop_
_entity.id
_entity.type
_entity.pdbx_description
1 polymer ?
#
loop_
_entity_poly.entity_id
_entity_poly.type
_entity_poly.pdbx_seq_one_letter_code
_entity_poly.pdbx_strand_id
1 'polypeptide(L)'
;IPTVGPASSVASSVTWTDNFSATSLDRLWSWIRNDPTHWSLTERPGFLRITTNTQQGPGEANNLLVQPVPVGDYEIQTRVQFTPTENYQLAGLLVYQDDTTVVQLHRGFCDRPPPACVNNGIYFDYIEDGNIIGSYHMTIPSQGDAYLKLIRQGPVYTGYASTDGVNWMMVGVYTTSITPSMIGLQASNNKQGDAEIPADFDFFTLVDNSKRLYLPFVLK
;
A
#
# COMPACT_ATOMS: atom_id res chain seq x y z
N ILE A 1 -35.75 8.50 -39.45
CA ILE A 1 -34.70 9.13 -38.64
C ILE A 1 -34.01 7.99 -37.89
N PRO A 2 -32.73 7.69 -38.13
CA PRO A 2 -32.02 6.63 -37.38
C PRO A 2 -31.84 7.11 -35.93
N THR A 3 -32.30 6.30 -34.97
CA THR A 3 -32.05 6.50 -33.53
C THR A 3 -30.66 6.06 -33.23
N VAL A 4 -29.82 6.99 -32.75
CA VAL A 4 -28.50 6.70 -32.22
C VAL A 4 -28.68 6.00 -30.89
N GLY A 5 -28.34 4.71 -30.80
CA GLY A 5 -28.31 3.97 -29.57
C GLY A 5 -27.20 4.50 -28.63
N PRO A 6 -27.31 4.31 -27.30
CA PRO A 6 -26.31 4.78 -26.38
C PRO A 6 -24.96 4.12 -26.69
N ALA A 7 -23.87 4.92 -26.70
CA ALA A 7 -22.52 4.45 -26.87
C ALA A 7 -22.16 3.45 -25.75
N SER A 8 -21.69 2.27 -26.13
CA SER A 8 -21.21 1.27 -25.15
C SER A 8 -19.85 1.72 -24.64
N SER A 9 -19.74 2.05 -23.36
CA SER A 9 -18.45 2.32 -22.73
C SER A 9 -17.79 0.99 -22.33
N VAL A 10 -16.64 0.70 -22.89
CA VAL A 10 -15.79 -0.40 -22.40
C VAL A 10 -14.92 0.20 -21.29
N ALA A 11 -15.06 -0.31 -20.07
CA ALA A 11 -14.11 0.00 -19.00
C ALA A 11 -12.76 -0.65 -19.33
N SER A 12 -11.71 0.13 -19.52
CA SER A 12 -10.36 -0.37 -19.63
C SER A 12 -9.55 0.10 -18.42
N SER A 13 -8.93 -0.85 -17.73
CA SER A 13 -7.96 -0.54 -16.69
C SER A 13 -6.61 -0.20 -17.32
N VAL A 14 -5.87 0.72 -16.68
CA VAL A 14 -4.46 0.98 -17.00
C VAL A 14 -3.61 0.41 -15.88
N THR A 15 -2.70 -0.47 -16.22
CA THR A 15 -1.76 -1.04 -15.24
C THR A 15 -0.39 -0.40 -15.40
N TRP A 16 0.18 0.03 -14.31
CA TRP A 16 1.56 0.49 -14.19
C TRP A 16 2.27 -0.31 -13.11
N THR A 17 3.52 -0.71 -13.37
CA THR A 17 4.33 -1.49 -12.42
C THR A 17 5.75 -0.94 -12.39
N ASP A 18 6.27 -0.71 -11.18
CA ASP A 18 7.70 -0.55 -10.93
C ASP A 18 8.20 -1.81 -10.21
N ASN A 19 9.20 -2.47 -10.77
CA ASN A 19 9.85 -3.65 -10.21
C ASN A 19 11.20 -3.33 -9.56
N PHE A 20 11.49 -2.05 -9.37
CA PHE A 20 12.69 -1.54 -8.71
C PHE A 20 14.02 -2.09 -9.25
N SER A 21 14.04 -2.49 -10.53
CA SER A 21 15.24 -3.02 -11.19
C SER A 21 16.20 -1.95 -11.69
N ALA A 22 15.75 -0.70 -11.75
CA ALA A 22 16.57 0.45 -12.13
C ALA A 22 17.40 0.96 -10.95
N THR A 23 18.47 1.72 -11.24
CA THR A 23 19.32 2.36 -10.23
C THR A 23 18.77 3.70 -9.73
N SER A 24 17.64 4.14 -10.29
CA SER A 24 16.92 5.36 -9.89
C SER A 24 15.41 5.09 -9.91
N LEU A 25 14.68 5.77 -9.05
CA LEU A 25 13.22 5.70 -9.03
C LEU A 25 12.62 6.29 -10.31
N ASP A 26 11.47 5.73 -10.72
CA ASP A 26 10.65 6.32 -11.77
C ASP A 26 10.18 7.72 -11.35
N ARG A 27 10.01 8.60 -12.34
CA ARG A 27 9.59 10.01 -12.15
C ARG A 27 8.20 10.18 -11.53
N LEU A 28 7.38 9.14 -11.50
CA LEU A 28 6.07 9.16 -10.84
C LEU A 28 6.19 9.13 -9.33
N TRP A 29 7.31 8.64 -8.82
CA TRP A 29 7.57 8.59 -7.40
C TRP A 29 8.02 9.92 -6.82
N SER A 30 7.60 10.17 -5.61
CA SER A 30 8.10 11.23 -4.74
C SER A 30 8.23 10.72 -3.30
N TRP A 31 9.12 11.35 -2.55
CA TRP A 31 9.28 11.06 -1.13
C TRP A 31 8.56 12.09 -0.27
N ILE A 32 7.81 11.64 0.72
CA ILE A 32 7.42 12.46 1.85
C ILE A 32 8.46 12.19 2.95
N ARG A 33 9.11 13.26 3.46
CA ARG A 33 10.19 13.21 4.47
C ARG A 33 11.35 12.30 4.06
N ASN A 34 11.99 12.65 2.94
CA ASN A 34 13.12 11.88 2.39
C ASN A 34 14.33 11.89 3.33
N ASP A 35 14.71 10.71 3.79
CA ASP A 35 15.99 10.43 4.44
C ASP A 35 16.78 9.45 3.56
N PRO A 36 17.73 9.94 2.72
CA PRO A 36 18.44 9.09 1.77
C PRO A 36 19.40 8.10 2.42
N THR A 37 19.60 8.15 3.73
CA THR A 37 20.44 7.19 4.46
C THR A 37 19.68 5.92 4.83
N HIS A 38 18.33 5.93 4.68
CA HIS A 38 17.45 4.83 5.07
C HIS A 38 16.70 4.20 3.90
N TRP A 39 17.13 4.42 2.65
CA TRP A 39 16.60 3.68 1.51
C TRP A 39 17.64 3.45 0.42
N SER A 40 17.47 2.42 -0.39
CA SER A 40 18.39 2.07 -1.46
C SER A 40 17.71 1.24 -2.56
N LEU A 41 18.10 1.48 -3.83
CA LEU A 41 17.80 0.59 -4.96
C LEU A 41 18.99 -0.31 -5.34
N THR A 42 20.14 -0.11 -4.71
CA THR A 42 21.39 -0.80 -5.09
C THR A 42 21.93 -1.73 -4.03
N GLU A 43 21.55 -1.55 -2.77
CA GLU A 43 21.97 -2.42 -1.67
C GLU A 43 21.42 -3.85 -1.83
N ARG A 44 20.22 -3.99 -2.40
CA ARG A 44 19.65 -5.25 -2.84
C ARG A 44 19.10 -5.09 -4.26
N PRO A 45 19.85 -5.43 -5.31
CA PRO A 45 19.42 -5.24 -6.69
C PRO A 45 18.08 -5.93 -6.99
N GLY A 46 17.18 -5.22 -7.68
CA GLY A 46 15.82 -5.70 -7.97
C GLY A 46 14.81 -5.50 -6.84
N PHE A 47 15.19 -4.73 -5.81
CA PHE A 47 14.28 -4.36 -4.72
C PHE A 47 14.48 -2.88 -4.36
N LEU A 48 13.39 -2.25 -3.93
CA LEU A 48 13.49 -1.05 -3.11
C LEU A 48 13.65 -1.48 -1.66
N ARG A 49 14.79 -1.18 -1.06
CA ARG A 49 14.98 -1.30 0.38
C ARG A 49 14.60 0.00 1.08
N ILE A 50 13.75 -0.07 2.10
CA ILE A 50 13.52 1.00 3.07
C ILE A 50 13.86 0.44 4.44
N THR A 51 14.86 1.01 5.10
CA THR A 51 15.18 0.68 6.49
C THR A 51 14.22 1.43 7.40
N THR A 52 13.58 0.73 8.30
CA THR A 52 12.64 1.33 9.25
C THR A 52 13.36 2.37 10.11
N ASN A 53 12.67 3.45 10.41
CA ASN A 53 13.12 4.42 11.39
C ASN A 53 11.94 4.92 12.24
N THR A 54 12.26 5.55 13.35
CA THR A 54 11.27 6.00 14.31
C THR A 54 10.34 7.05 13.69
N GLN A 55 9.03 6.88 13.91
CA GLN A 55 7.98 7.85 13.59
C GLN A 55 7.24 8.29 14.85
N GLN A 56 6.62 9.46 14.82
CA GLN A 56 5.84 10.00 15.94
C GLN A 56 4.37 9.61 15.87
N GLY A 57 3.85 9.35 14.66
CA GLY A 57 2.48 8.96 14.38
C GLY A 57 2.35 8.18 13.08
N PRO A 58 1.17 7.62 12.79
CA PRO A 58 0.97 6.66 11.69
C PRO A 58 1.36 7.16 10.29
N GLY A 59 1.06 8.41 9.98
CA GLY A 59 1.43 9.03 8.70
C GLY A 59 2.75 9.81 8.74
N GLU A 60 3.46 9.80 9.87
CA GLU A 60 4.66 10.62 10.10
C GLU A 60 5.98 9.88 9.86
N ALA A 61 5.93 8.66 9.34
CA ALA A 61 7.15 7.93 8.98
C ALA A 61 7.99 8.72 7.97
N ASN A 62 9.32 8.63 8.10
CA ASN A 62 10.21 9.06 7.03
C ASN A 62 10.13 8.07 5.87
N ASN A 63 10.56 8.53 4.69
CA ASN A 63 10.62 7.71 3.49
C ASN A 63 9.27 7.06 3.12
N LEU A 64 8.19 7.84 3.17
CA LEU A 64 6.97 7.42 2.47
C LEU A 64 7.22 7.59 0.97
N LEU A 65 7.31 6.49 0.23
CA LEU A 65 7.44 6.52 -1.22
C LEU A 65 6.05 6.54 -1.84
N VAL A 66 5.67 7.66 -2.45
CA VAL A 66 4.29 7.92 -2.86
C VAL A 66 4.18 8.40 -4.29
N GLN A 67 3.01 8.21 -4.88
CA GLN A 67 2.58 8.79 -6.14
C GLN A 67 1.13 9.29 -6.03
N PRO A 68 0.69 10.20 -6.91
CA PRO A 68 -0.69 10.70 -6.89
C PRO A 68 -1.71 9.56 -7.00
N VAL A 69 -2.78 9.65 -6.21
CA VAL A 69 -3.89 8.71 -6.27
C VAL A 69 -4.67 8.86 -7.58
N PRO A 70 -5.11 7.76 -8.24
CA PRO A 70 -6.04 7.84 -9.37
C PRO A 70 -7.39 8.43 -8.96
N VAL A 71 -8.05 9.07 -9.92
CA VAL A 71 -9.43 9.52 -9.72
C VAL A 71 -10.39 8.33 -9.84
N GLY A 72 -10.98 7.89 -8.74
CA GLY A 72 -11.96 6.79 -8.72
C GLY A 72 -11.39 5.47 -8.21
N ASP A 73 -11.84 4.37 -8.80
CA ASP A 73 -11.50 3.03 -8.33
C ASP A 73 -10.09 2.61 -8.76
N TYR A 74 -9.38 1.92 -7.88
CA TYR A 74 -8.04 1.42 -8.16
C TYR A 74 -7.70 0.19 -7.32
N GLU A 75 -6.64 -0.49 -7.74
CA GLU A 75 -6.00 -1.57 -6.99
C GLU A 75 -4.50 -1.28 -6.91
N ILE A 76 -3.91 -1.47 -5.74
CA ILE A 76 -2.46 -1.44 -5.55
C ILE A 76 -1.98 -2.75 -4.95
N GLN A 77 -0.81 -3.20 -5.41
CA GLN A 77 -0.18 -4.43 -4.94
C GLN A 77 1.31 -4.24 -4.71
N THR A 78 1.86 -5.00 -3.77
CA THR A 78 3.30 -5.15 -3.56
C THR A 78 3.61 -6.55 -3.02
N ARG A 79 4.86 -6.98 -3.15
CA ARG A 79 5.46 -8.01 -2.32
C ARG A 79 6.51 -7.37 -1.45
N VAL A 80 6.45 -7.62 -0.16
CA VAL A 80 7.43 -7.13 0.80
C VAL A 80 8.06 -8.30 1.55
N GLN A 81 9.41 -8.29 1.64
CA GLN A 81 10.18 -9.16 2.52
C GLN A 81 10.53 -8.36 3.76
N PHE A 82 9.93 -8.74 4.88
CA PHE A 82 10.04 -8.02 6.14
C PHE A 82 9.84 -8.96 7.31
N THR A 83 10.73 -8.94 8.30
CA THR A 83 10.70 -9.83 9.46
C THR A 83 10.66 -8.98 10.74
N PRO A 84 9.50 -8.38 11.07
CA PRO A 84 9.37 -7.56 12.27
C PRO A 84 9.41 -8.44 13.53
N THR A 85 10.05 -7.95 14.58
CA THR A 85 10.22 -8.65 15.87
C THR A 85 9.83 -7.78 17.06
N GLU A 86 9.63 -6.48 16.84
CA GLU A 86 9.31 -5.51 17.88
C GLU A 86 8.03 -4.75 17.53
N ASN A 87 7.32 -4.29 18.56
CA ASN A 87 6.08 -3.55 18.40
C ASN A 87 6.23 -2.36 17.45
N TYR A 88 5.22 -2.19 16.60
CA TYR A 88 5.12 -1.11 15.63
C TYR A 88 6.13 -1.12 14.49
N GLN A 89 7.02 -2.12 14.41
CA GLN A 89 7.72 -2.37 13.15
C GLN A 89 6.69 -2.79 12.09
N LEU A 90 6.61 -2.04 11.02
CA LEU A 90 5.66 -2.27 9.93
C LEU A 90 6.25 -1.93 8.57
N ALA A 91 5.79 -2.64 7.52
CA ALA A 91 6.11 -2.34 6.13
C ALA A 91 5.00 -2.79 5.19
N GLY A 92 4.60 -1.95 4.24
CA GLY A 92 3.53 -2.29 3.30
C GLY A 92 2.98 -1.13 2.49
N LEU A 93 1.70 -1.30 2.09
CA LEU A 93 0.93 -0.36 1.29
C LEU A 93 0.35 0.77 2.13
N LEU A 94 0.35 1.98 1.55
CA LEU A 94 -0.15 3.20 2.15
C LEU A 94 -1.14 3.91 1.22
N VAL A 95 -2.26 4.32 1.78
CA VAL A 95 -3.18 5.32 1.23
C VAL A 95 -3.13 6.52 2.15
N TYR A 96 -2.64 7.65 1.65
CA TYR A 96 -2.27 8.80 2.44
C TYR A 96 -3.14 10.01 2.09
N GLN A 97 -3.81 10.58 3.07
CA GLN A 97 -4.46 11.88 2.98
C GLN A 97 -3.54 12.95 3.58
N ASP A 98 -3.10 12.74 4.81
CA ASP A 98 -2.19 13.60 5.57
C ASP A 98 -1.51 12.77 6.68
N ASP A 99 -0.67 13.41 7.51
CA ASP A 99 0.13 12.74 8.55
C ASP A 99 -0.72 12.08 9.66
N THR A 100 -1.99 12.45 9.78
CA THR A 100 -2.91 11.95 10.80
C THR A 100 -4.01 11.04 10.26
N THR A 101 -4.17 11.00 8.92
CA THR A 101 -5.28 10.29 8.26
C THR A 101 -4.74 9.39 7.15
N VAL A 102 -4.74 8.10 7.41
CA VAL A 102 -4.21 7.07 6.49
C VAL A 102 -5.03 5.78 6.54
N VAL A 103 -5.01 5.03 5.43
CA VAL A 103 -5.35 3.61 5.39
C VAL A 103 -4.09 2.84 5.03
N GLN A 104 -3.72 1.84 5.81
CA GLN A 104 -2.48 1.10 5.62
C GLN A 104 -2.69 -0.41 5.73
N LEU A 105 -2.15 -1.15 4.78
CA LEU A 105 -2.11 -2.61 4.77
C LEU A 105 -0.66 -3.06 4.80
N HIS A 106 -0.26 -3.70 5.88
CA HIS A 106 1.16 -3.95 6.11
C HIS A 106 1.45 -5.29 6.81
N ARG A 107 2.65 -5.79 6.64
CA ARG A 107 3.24 -6.74 7.55
C ARG A 107 3.77 -5.98 8.75
N GLY A 108 3.50 -6.49 9.95
CA GLY A 108 3.91 -5.83 11.17
C GLY A 108 4.00 -6.77 12.37
N PHE A 109 4.41 -6.22 13.50
CA PHE A 109 4.49 -6.92 14.77
C PHE A 109 3.74 -6.17 15.88
N CYS A 110 3.04 -6.94 16.71
CA CYS A 110 2.37 -6.43 17.89
C CYS A 110 2.36 -7.51 18.98
N ASP A 111 2.87 -7.19 20.16
CA ASP A 111 3.05 -8.11 21.29
C ASP A 111 1.83 -8.22 22.24
N ARG A 112 0.74 -7.51 21.93
CA ARG A 112 -0.47 -7.61 22.74
C ARG A 112 -1.08 -9.01 22.59
N PRO A 113 -1.67 -9.57 23.67
CA PRO A 113 -2.30 -10.88 23.57
C PRO A 113 -3.53 -10.86 22.66
N PRO A 114 -3.84 -12.00 22.01
CA PRO A 114 -5.09 -12.16 21.26
C PRO A 114 -6.32 -11.85 22.13
N PRO A 115 -7.41 -11.27 21.59
CA PRO A 115 -7.63 -10.97 20.16
C PRO A 115 -7.09 -9.61 19.69
N ALA A 116 -6.33 -8.87 20.48
CA ALA A 116 -5.90 -7.53 20.13
C ALA A 116 -4.82 -7.51 19.03
N CYS A 117 -4.01 -8.54 18.92
CA CYS A 117 -2.91 -8.69 17.96
C CYS A 117 -2.64 -10.15 17.60
N VAL A 118 -1.81 -10.35 16.57
CA VAL A 118 -1.40 -11.68 16.07
C VAL A 118 0.14 -11.83 15.98
N ASN A 119 0.88 -11.07 16.80
CA ASN A 119 2.35 -10.98 16.73
C ASN A 119 2.83 -10.60 15.32
N ASN A 120 3.76 -11.36 14.74
CA ASN A 120 4.20 -11.16 13.35
C ASN A 120 3.07 -11.59 12.40
N GLY A 121 2.34 -10.63 11.86
CA GLY A 121 1.15 -10.85 11.05
C GLY A 121 0.93 -9.78 9.98
N ILE A 122 -0.25 -9.84 9.40
CA ILE A 122 -0.75 -8.80 8.50
C ILE A 122 -1.76 -7.97 9.26
N TYR A 123 -1.64 -6.66 9.13
CA TYR A 123 -2.49 -5.68 9.76
C TYR A 123 -3.08 -4.77 8.69
N PHE A 124 -4.34 -4.44 8.84
CA PHE A 124 -5.04 -3.49 7.98
C PHE A 124 -5.69 -2.45 8.87
N ASP A 125 -5.12 -1.25 8.90
CA ASP A 125 -5.49 -0.18 9.82
C ASP A 125 -6.13 0.98 9.06
N TYR A 126 -7.18 1.53 9.66
CA TYR A 126 -7.74 2.82 9.31
C TYR A 126 -7.52 3.79 10.46
N ILE A 127 -6.84 4.88 10.18
CA ILE A 127 -6.48 5.92 11.12
C ILE A 127 -7.03 7.24 10.58
N GLU A 128 -7.73 7.98 11.43
CA GLU A 128 -8.32 9.28 11.10
C GLU A 128 -8.08 10.24 12.27
N ASP A 129 -7.58 11.44 11.95
CA ASP A 129 -7.23 12.47 12.95
C ASP A 129 -6.32 11.93 14.09
N GLY A 130 -5.36 11.05 13.72
CA GLY A 130 -4.42 10.42 14.66
C GLY A 130 -5.01 9.30 15.51
N ASN A 131 -6.28 8.96 15.35
CA ASN A 131 -6.94 7.89 16.10
C ASN A 131 -7.09 6.64 15.26
N ILE A 132 -6.81 5.47 15.84
CA ILE A 132 -7.09 4.18 15.21
C ILE A 132 -8.60 3.98 15.23
N ILE A 133 -9.25 4.10 14.07
CA ILE A 133 -10.69 3.87 13.90
C ILE A 133 -10.98 2.36 13.82
N GLY A 134 -10.05 1.61 13.24
CA GLY A 134 -10.14 0.15 13.17
C GLY A 134 -8.80 -0.48 12.85
N SER A 135 -8.64 -1.74 13.25
CA SER A 135 -7.49 -2.59 12.94
C SER A 135 -7.97 -4.02 12.73
N TYR A 136 -7.95 -4.46 11.47
CA TYR A 136 -8.08 -5.89 11.14
C TYR A 136 -6.70 -6.52 11.13
N HIS A 137 -6.61 -7.77 11.55
CA HIS A 137 -5.33 -8.49 11.54
C HIS A 137 -5.53 -9.98 11.32
N MET A 138 -4.53 -10.62 10.73
CA MET A 138 -4.51 -12.05 10.52
C MET A 138 -3.10 -12.61 10.58
N THR A 139 -2.98 -13.87 10.98
CA THR A 139 -1.74 -14.62 10.84
C THR A 139 -1.52 -15.00 9.38
N ILE A 140 -0.24 -15.02 8.96
CA ILE A 140 0.17 -15.52 7.66
C ILE A 140 1.27 -16.57 7.84
N PRO A 141 1.22 -17.72 7.14
CA PRO A 141 2.20 -18.81 7.34
C PRO A 141 3.64 -18.44 6.98
N SER A 142 3.85 -17.41 6.18
CA SER A 142 5.18 -16.96 5.78
C SER A 142 5.91 -16.25 6.93
N GLN A 143 7.19 -16.53 7.11
CA GLN A 143 8.03 -15.88 8.13
C GLN A 143 8.66 -14.56 7.66
N GLY A 144 8.72 -14.29 6.38
CA GLY A 144 9.35 -13.07 5.83
C GLY A 144 8.58 -12.43 4.69
N ASP A 145 8.06 -13.21 3.77
CA ASP A 145 7.39 -12.72 2.56
C ASP A 145 5.89 -12.49 2.78
N ALA A 146 5.39 -11.38 2.29
CA ALA A 146 3.96 -11.10 2.19
C ALA A 146 3.65 -10.41 0.87
N TYR A 147 2.66 -10.92 0.13
CA TYR A 147 2.01 -10.20 -0.94
C TYR A 147 0.81 -9.46 -0.36
N LEU A 148 0.73 -8.18 -0.62
CA LEU A 148 -0.30 -7.28 -0.13
C LEU A 148 -1.05 -6.68 -1.32
N LYS A 149 -2.38 -6.64 -1.22
CA LYS A 149 -3.25 -6.03 -2.22
C LYS A 149 -4.33 -5.20 -1.53
N LEU A 150 -4.48 -3.96 -1.96
CA LEU A 150 -5.50 -3.05 -1.48
C LEU A 150 -6.33 -2.58 -2.66
N ILE A 151 -7.65 -2.76 -2.56
CA ILE A 151 -8.62 -2.37 -3.58
C ILE A 151 -9.48 -1.24 -3.03
N ARG A 152 -9.61 -0.15 -3.80
CA ARG A 152 -10.58 0.91 -3.56
C ARG A 152 -11.73 0.83 -4.56
N GLN A 153 -12.97 0.82 -4.06
CA GLN A 153 -14.20 0.92 -4.84
C GLN A 153 -15.11 1.97 -4.20
N GLY A 154 -15.16 3.15 -4.80
CA GLY A 154 -15.83 4.30 -4.18
C GLY A 154 -15.23 4.63 -2.79
N PRO A 155 -16.05 4.64 -1.71
CA PRO A 155 -15.56 4.87 -0.36
C PRO A 155 -15.04 3.60 0.35
N VAL A 156 -15.08 2.43 -0.32
CA VAL A 156 -14.75 1.14 0.28
C VAL A 156 -13.32 0.74 -0.04
N TYR A 157 -12.57 0.39 0.99
CA TYR A 157 -11.22 -0.16 0.92
C TYR A 157 -11.23 -1.61 1.40
N THR A 158 -10.73 -2.53 0.58
CA THR A 158 -10.60 -3.95 0.93
C THR A 158 -9.14 -4.37 0.89
N GLY A 159 -8.64 -4.88 2.01
CA GLY A 159 -7.28 -5.40 2.15
C GLY A 159 -7.22 -6.91 1.95
N TYR A 160 -6.22 -7.38 1.20
CA TYR A 160 -5.93 -8.79 0.99
C TYR A 160 -4.46 -9.08 1.23
N ALA A 161 -4.17 -10.30 1.69
CA ALA A 161 -2.82 -10.83 1.81
C ALA A 161 -2.70 -12.20 1.14
N SER A 162 -1.49 -12.53 0.70
CA SER A 162 -1.16 -13.82 0.10
C SER A 162 0.28 -14.21 0.40
N THR A 163 0.58 -15.51 0.39
CA THR A 163 1.94 -16.06 0.49
C THR A 163 2.57 -16.35 -0.86
N ASP A 164 1.77 -16.39 -1.93
CA ASP A 164 2.21 -16.78 -3.27
C ASP A 164 1.84 -15.79 -4.39
N GLY A 165 1.11 -14.71 -4.03
CA GLY A 165 0.61 -13.71 -4.98
C GLY A 165 -0.54 -14.16 -5.87
N VAL A 166 -1.04 -15.39 -5.68
CA VAL A 166 -2.12 -16.00 -6.49
C VAL A 166 -3.35 -16.27 -5.64
N ASN A 167 -3.17 -16.90 -4.49
CA ASN A 167 -4.25 -17.25 -3.56
C ASN A 167 -4.38 -16.14 -2.52
N TRP A 168 -5.43 -15.33 -2.61
CA TRP A 168 -5.64 -14.14 -1.79
C TRP A 168 -6.63 -14.41 -0.66
N MET A 169 -6.27 -14.01 0.55
CA MET A 169 -7.10 -14.03 1.74
C MET A 169 -7.49 -12.60 2.09
N MET A 170 -8.78 -12.35 2.31
CA MET A 170 -9.26 -11.05 2.73
C MET A 170 -8.86 -10.78 4.19
N VAL A 171 -8.20 -9.65 4.44
CA VAL A 171 -7.82 -9.19 5.79
C VAL A 171 -8.96 -8.42 6.43
N GLY A 172 -9.59 -7.51 5.68
CA GLY A 172 -10.68 -6.70 6.19
C GLY A 172 -11.24 -5.74 5.15
N VAL A 173 -12.27 -4.99 5.57
CA VAL A 173 -12.96 -4.00 4.75
C VAL A 173 -13.25 -2.76 5.58
N TYR A 174 -12.94 -1.57 5.05
CA TYR A 174 -13.36 -0.28 5.60
C TYR A 174 -14.22 0.49 4.61
N THR A 175 -15.24 1.16 5.12
CA THR A 175 -15.92 2.26 4.42
C THR A 175 -15.50 3.54 5.10
N THR A 176 -14.92 4.47 4.34
CA THR A 176 -14.31 5.70 4.87
C THR A 176 -14.79 6.93 4.11
N SER A 177 -14.65 8.09 4.73
CA SER A 177 -14.86 9.40 4.10
C SER A 177 -13.55 10.08 3.67
N ILE A 178 -12.41 9.39 3.79
CA ILE A 178 -11.11 9.99 3.46
C ILE A 178 -11.03 10.42 2.00
N THR A 179 -10.29 11.51 1.78
CA THR A 179 -9.97 12.04 0.46
C THR A 179 -8.46 11.96 0.22
N PRO A 180 -7.93 10.76 -0.09
CA PRO A 180 -6.50 10.57 -0.19
C PRO A 180 -5.90 11.37 -1.34
N SER A 181 -4.70 11.90 -1.13
CA SER A 181 -3.93 12.60 -2.15
C SER A 181 -2.86 11.70 -2.79
N MET A 182 -2.36 10.74 -2.04
CA MET A 182 -1.26 9.87 -2.44
C MET A 182 -1.51 8.40 -2.08
N ILE A 183 -0.85 7.52 -2.83
CA ILE A 183 -0.75 6.08 -2.56
C ILE A 183 0.70 5.63 -2.69
N GLY A 184 1.11 4.58 -1.98
CA GLY A 184 2.49 4.12 -2.10
C GLY A 184 2.91 3.08 -1.09
N LEU A 185 4.17 3.17 -0.68
CA LEU A 185 4.88 2.26 0.19
C LEU A 185 5.42 2.97 1.42
N GLN A 186 5.47 2.25 2.53
CA GLN A 186 6.08 2.70 3.78
C GLN A 186 6.79 1.57 4.51
N ALA A 187 7.80 1.93 5.30
CA ALA A 187 8.37 1.08 6.35
C ALA A 187 8.78 1.94 7.53
N SER A 188 8.42 1.53 8.74
CA SER A 188 8.69 2.31 9.96
C SER A 188 8.72 1.44 11.20
N ASN A 189 9.29 1.97 12.27
CA ASN A 189 9.09 1.55 13.64
C ASN A 189 8.60 2.77 14.43
N ASN A 190 7.51 2.61 15.15
CA ASN A 190 6.82 3.70 15.83
C ASN A 190 7.37 3.97 17.25
N LYS A 191 8.56 3.48 17.58
CA LYS A 191 9.11 3.62 18.92
C LYS A 191 10.58 3.97 18.89
N GLN A 192 10.94 5.03 19.59
CA GLN A 192 12.33 5.45 19.72
C GLN A 192 13.15 4.37 20.46
N GLY A 193 14.25 3.95 19.84
CA GLY A 193 15.17 2.98 20.40
C GLY A 193 14.91 1.53 19.96
N ASP A 194 13.86 1.27 19.18
CA ASP A 194 13.67 -0.03 18.55
C ASP A 194 14.68 -0.24 17.42
N ALA A 195 15.02 -1.50 17.13
CA ALA A 195 15.96 -1.84 16.08
C ALA A 195 15.43 -1.38 14.71
N GLU A 196 16.29 -0.71 13.94
CA GLU A 196 16.03 -0.40 12.54
C GLU A 196 16.29 -1.64 11.70
N ILE A 197 15.30 -2.08 10.94
CA ILE A 197 15.37 -3.29 10.13
C ILE A 197 14.98 -3.02 8.68
N PRO A 198 15.58 -3.74 7.70
CA PRO A 198 15.25 -3.54 6.30
C PRO A 198 13.89 -4.14 5.93
N ALA A 199 13.13 -3.41 5.15
CA ALA A 199 11.97 -3.87 4.40
C ALA A 199 12.31 -3.82 2.90
N ASP A 200 12.26 -4.95 2.22
CA ASP A 200 12.59 -5.07 0.81
C ASP A 200 11.33 -5.25 -0.02
N PHE A 201 11.00 -4.26 -0.84
CA PHE A 201 9.85 -4.27 -1.75
C PHE A 201 10.28 -4.75 -3.13
N ASP A 202 9.70 -5.85 -3.62
CA ASP A 202 10.02 -6.47 -4.91
C ASP A 202 9.42 -5.67 -6.09
N PHE A 203 8.18 -5.22 -5.91
CA PHE A 203 7.48 -4.41 -6.90
C PHE A 203 6.39 -3.54 -6.25
N PHE A 204 5.91 -2.58 -7.01
CA PHE A 204 4.63 -1.91 -6.76
C PHE A 204 3.83 -1.90 -8.07
N THR A 205 2.59 -2.36 -8.01
CA THR A 205 1.66 -2.31 -9.15
C THR A 205 0.46 -1.45 -8.80
N LEU A 206 0.09 -0.58 -9.74
CA LEU A 206 -1.14 0.20 -9.71
C LEU A 206 -2.02 -0.21 -10.91
N VAL A 207 -3.25 -0.62 -10.64
CA VAL A 207 -4.31 -0.82 -11.63
C VAL A 207 -5.32 0.30 -11.47
N ASP A 208 -5.30 1.26 -12.41
CA ASP A 208 -6.25 2.37 -12.45
C ASP A 208 -7.51 1.92 -13.20
N ASN A 209 -8.60 1.73 -12.46
CA ASN A 209 -9.90 1.30 -12.98
C ASN A 209 -10.83 2.48 -13.32
N SER A 210 -10.36 3.71 -13.14
CA SER A 210 -11.16 4.94 -13.36
C SER A 210 -11.27 5.34 -14.84
N LYS A 211 -10.39 4.81 -15.72
CA LYS A 211 -10.33 5.22 -17.11
C LYS A 211 -11.38 4.49 -17.93
N ARG A 212 -12.30 5.26 -18.53
CA ARG A 212 -13.26 4.78 -19.52
C ARG A 212 -12.79 5.19 -20.90
N LEU A 213 -12.52 4.24 -21.78
CA LEU A 213 -12.30 4.49 -23.20
C LEU A 213 -13.65 4.70 -23.87
N TYR A 214 -13.92 5.91 -24.35
CA TYR A 214 -15.01 6.18 -25.27
C TYR A 214 -14.52 5.88 -26.69
N LEU A 215 -14.95 4.77 -27.25
CA LEU A 215 -14.71 4.48 -28.68
C LEU A 215 -15.73 5.28 -29.50
N PRO A 216 -15.29 6.15 -30.42
CA PRO A 216 -16.22 6.81 -31.31
C PRO A 216 -16.87 5.75 -32.23
N PHE A 217 -18.20 5.77 -32.31
CA PHE A 217 -18.93 4.96 -33.29
C PHE A 217 -18.59 5.46 -34.69
N VAL A 218 -17.95 4.64 -35.50
CA VAL A 218 -17.85 4.84 -36.95
C VAL A 218 -19.09 4.19 -37.54
N LEU A 219 -20.08 5.04 -37.89
CA LEU A 219 -21.21 4.61 -38.76
C LEU A 219 -20.63 4.31 -40.16
N LYS A 220 -20.77 3.07 -40.63
CA LYS A 220 -20.61 2.71 -42.03
C LYS A 220 -21.93 2.94 -42.77
#